data_646896331c8660d221a75dbd6afbba5c
#
_entry.id   646896331c8660d221a75dbd6afbba5c
#
_cell.length_a   1.000
_cell.length_b   1.000
_cell.length_c   1.000
_cell.angle_alpha   90.00
_cell.angle_beta   90.00
_cell.angle_gamma   90.00
#
_symmetry.space_group_name_H-M   'P 1'
#
loop_
_entity.id
_entity.type
_entity.pdbx_description
1 polymer ?
#
loop_
_entity_poly.entity_id
_entity_poly.type
_entity_poly.pdbx_seq_one_letter_code
_entity_poly.pdbx_strand_id
1 'polypeptide(L)'
;MAHLTKSILIYASVEDVYAVARDPMRWPEWFEGMSEIENLTGEGEVGTVVEFSYTMAGMSFPVANEVLEDTFSPEYAQWAGKIEGPLAGQHTWTYTPTEEGTQATVDMEYTVPGKALGQLADRLVIEGMQERALVQSLENLKRLCEGG
;
A
#
# COMPACT_ATOMS: atom_id res chain seq x y z
N MET A 1 -18.28 2.04 -2.98
CA MET A 1 -16.89 1.59 -2.92
C MET A 1 -16.03 2.49 -3.79
N ALA A 2 -14.95 3.00 -3.25
CA ALA A 2 -14.08 3.88 -4.00
C ALA A 2 -12.96 3.06 -4.68
N HIS A 3 -12.48 3.56 -5.81
CA HIS A 3 -11.48 2.89 -6.61
C HIS A 3 -10.44 3.90 -7.08
N LEU A 4 -9.16 3.60 -6.84
CA LEU A 4 -8.04 4.46 -7.23
C LEU A 4 -6.99 3.64 -7.95
N THR A 5 -6.40 4.21 -9.00
CA THR A 5 -5.26 3.61 -9.69
C THR A 5 -4.20 4.69 -9.87
N LYS A 6 -2.98 4.41 -9.42
CA LYS A 6 -1.85 5.33 -9.55
C LYS A 6 -0.61 4.56 -9.94
N SER A 7 0.34 5.22 -10.59
CA SER A 7 1.60 4.60 -10.97
C SER A 7 2.74 5.59 -10.90
N ILE A 8 3.96 5.03 -10.83
CA ILE A 8 5.20 5.84 -10.78
C ILE A 8 6.32 5.05 -11.43
N LEU A 9 7.28 5.75 -12.01
CA LEU A 9 8.49 5.14 -12.54
C LEU A 9 9.59 5.20 -11.47
N ILE A 10 10.15 4.02 -11.16
CA ILE A 10 11.22 3.88 -10.18
C ILE A 10 12.49 3.45 -10.91
N TYR A 11 13.60 4.17 -10.70
CA TYR A 11 14.87 3.89 -11.38
C TYR A 11 15.63 2.80 -10.62
N ALA A 12 15.06 1.60 -10.63
CA ALA A 12 15.63 0.41 -10.04
C ALA A 12 15.01 -0.81 -10.71
N SER A 13 15.66 -1.96 -10.64
CA SER A 13 15.15 -3.18 -11.26
C SER A 13 13.89 -3.69 -10.55
N VAL A 14 13.09 -4.48 -11.25
CA VAL A 14 11.90 -5.11 -10.66
C VAL A 14 12.31 -5.93 -9.42
N GLU A 15 13.42 -6.63 -9.49
CA GLU A 15 13.93 -7.42 -8.36
C GLU A 15 14.18 -6.54 -7.13
N ASP A 16 14.88 -5.43 -7.31
CA ASP A 16 15.21 -4.54 -6.20
C ASP A 16 13.97 -3.85 -5.62
N VAL A 17 13.08 -3.39 -6.49
CA VAL A 17 11.83 -2.74 -6.06
C VAL A 17 10.97 -3.73 -5.30
N TYR A 18 10.78 -4.91 -5.85
CA TYR A 18 9.89 -5.89 -5.22
C TYR A 18 10.43 -6.39 -3.89
N ALA A 19 11.75 -6.54 -3.77
CA ALA A 19 12.37 -6.95 -2.51
C ALA A 19 12.06 -5.97 -1.38
N VAL A 20 12.04 -4.67 -1.68
CA VAL A 20 11.69 -3.64 -0.70
C VAL A 20 10.18 -3.62 -0.45
N ALA A 21 9.39 -3.62 -1.53
CA ALA A 21 7.96 -3.41 -1.43
C ALA A 21 7.22 -4.56 -0.75
N ARG A 22 7.67 -5.80 -0.94
CA ARG A 22 7.00 -6.97 -0.39
C ARG A 22 7.33 -7.24 1.08
N ASP A 23 8.36 -6.62 1.62
CA ASP A 23 8.83 -6.90 2.98
C ASP A 23 7.95 -6.16 4.01
N PRO A 24 7.14 -6.89 4.82
CA PRO A 24 6.26 -6.22 5.79
C PRO A 24 7.02 -5.37 6.80
N MET A 25 8.25 -5.76 7.14
CA MET A 25 9.04 -5.02 8.11
C MET A 25 9.43 -3.64 7.61
N ARG A 26 9.38 -3.44 6.30
CA ARG A 26 9.70 -2.15 5.69
C ARG A 26 8.49 -1.32 5.32
N TRP A 27 7.27 -1.87 5.39
CA TRP A 27 6.06 -1.12 5.03
C TRP A 27 5.90 0.20 5.77
N PRO A 28 6.19 0.28 7.10
CA PRO A 28 6.07 1.58 7.79
C PRO A 28 6.99 2.65 7.23
N GLU A 29 8.06 2.27 6.52
CA GLU A 29 8.99 3.24 5.96
C GLU A 29 8.44 3.97 4.74
N TRP A 30 7.49 3.36 4.04
CA TRP A 30 7.00 3.97 2.80
C TRP A 30 5.48 4.06 2.67
N PHE A 31 4.72 3.18 3.32
CA PHE A 31 3.25 3.21 3.22
C PHE A 31 2.73 4.35 4.10
N GLU A 32 2.24 5.41 3.43
CA GLU A 32 1.79 6.62 4.13
C GLU A 32 0.60 6.35 5.04
N GLY A 33 0.68 6.81 6.28
CA GLY A 33 -0.38 6.61 7.27
C GLY A 33 -0.23 5.37 8.12
N MET A 34 0.70 4.49 7.79
CA MET A 34 0.92 3.25 8.55
C MET A 34 1.79 3.50 9.77
N SER A 35 1.35 2.99 10.92
CA SER A 35 2.13 3.01 12.15
C SER A 35 3.20 1.93 12.13
N GLU A 36 3.98 1.85 13.19
CA GLU A 36 4.82 0.68 13.44
C GLU A 36 3.94 -0.57 13.49
N ILE A 37 4.52 -1.71 13.12
CA ILE A 37 3.80 -2.97 13.16
C ILE A 37 3.51 -3.35 14.61
N GLU A 38 2.25 -3.65 14.89
CA GLU A 38 1.81 -4.04 16.23
C GLU A 38 1.83 -5.55 16.41
N ASN A 39 1.50 -6.29 15.35
CA ASN A 39 1.55 -7.75 15.38
C ASN A 39 1.79 -8.27 13.97
N LEU A 40 2.66 -9.26 13.84
CA LEU A 40 3.01 -9.85 12.56
C LEU A 40 2.95 -11.37 12.68
N THR A 41 2.17 -12.00 11.82
CA THR A 41 2.08 -13.46 11.71
C THR A 41 2.48 -13.84 10.29
N GLY A 42 3.62 -14.50 10.13
CA GLY A 42 4.16 -14.86 8.83
C GLY A 42 5.42 -14.05 8.49
N GLU A 43 5.99 -14.30 7.33
CA GLU A 43 7.23 -13.66 6.91
C GLU A 43 7.10 -12.88 5.60
N GLY A 44 5.87 -12.62 5.15
CA GLY A 44 5.61 -11.87 3.93
C GLY A 44 4.96 -12.72 2.84
N GLU A 45 4.95 -14.03 2.99
CA GLU A 45 4.31 -14.93 2.02
C GLU A 45 2.78 -14.82 2.09
N VAL A 46 2.11 -15.42 1.13
CA VAL A 46 0.65 -15.48 1.12
C VAL A 46 0.14 -16.05 2.45
N GLY A 47 -0.84 -15.39 3.03
CA GLY A 47 -1.37 -15.74 4.34
C GLY A 47 -0.78 -14.95 5.49
N THR A 48 0.29 -14.19 5.25
CA THR A 48 0.86 -13.30 6.26
C THR A 48 -0.16 -12.24 6.66
N VAL A 49 -0.30 -12.00 7.97
CA VAL A 49 -1.20 -10.98 8.50
C VAL A 49 -0.39 -9.97 9.29
N VAL A 50 -0.57 -8.70 8.97
CA VAL A 50 0.12 -7.59 9.63
C VAL A 50 -0.93 -6.69 10.27
N GLU A 51 -0.84 -6.51 11.59
CA GLU A 51 -1.75 -5.62 12.32
C GLU A 51 -1.02 -4.33 12.65
N PHE A 52 -1.68 -3.20 12.39
CA PHE A 52 -1.11 -1.88 12.62
C PHE A 52 -2.24 -0.85 12.76
N SER A 53 -1.87 0.38 13.08
CA SER A 53 -2.81 1.50 13.07
C SER A 53 -2.62 2.30 11.80
N TYR A 54 -3.73 2.64 11.15
CA TYR A 54 -3.71 3.47 9.96
C TYR A 54 -4.31 4.83 10.29
N THR A 55 -3.59 5.89 9.98
CA THR A 55 -4.04 7.25 10.26
C THR A 55 -4.57 7.91 9.00
N MET A 56 -5.78 8.43 9.07
CA MET A 56 -6.42 9.16 7.99
C MET A 56 -7.27 10.27 8.59
N ALA A 57 -7.18 11.47 8.03
CA ALA A 57 -7.96 12.62 8.49
C ALA A 57 -7.75 12.92 9.99
N GLY A 58 -6.52 12.68 10.48
CA GLY A 58 -6.20 12.90 11.90
C GLY A 58 -6.72 11.83 12.84
N MET A 59 -7.33 10.78 12.33
CA MET A 59 -7.87 9.68 13.12
C MET A 59 -7.11 8.39 12.84
N SER A 60 -6.89 7.59 13.88
CA SER A 60 -6.19 6.32 13.76
C SER A 60 -7.16 5.16 13.90
N PHE A 61 -7.03 4.17 13.03
CA PHE A 61 -7.89 3.00 13.01
C PHE A 61 -7.04 1.73 13.11
N PRO A 62 -7.45 0.76 13.94
CA PRO A 62 -6.78 -0.54 13.92
C PRO A 62 -7.17 -1.29 12.66
N VAL A 63 -6.19 -1.78 11.92
CA VAL A 63 -6.42 -2.52 10.68
C VAL A 63 -5.51 -3.73 10.64
N ALA A 64 -5.90 -4.73 9.85
CA ALA A 64 -5.09 -5.90 9.57
C ALA A 64 -4.99 -6.05 8.06
N ASN A 65 -3.78 -6.30 7.56
CA ASN A 65 -3.55 -6.51 6.14
C ASN A 65 -3.07 -7.94 5.94
N GLU A 66 -3.81 -8.68 5.13
CA GLU A 66 -3.48 -10.07 4.80
C GLU A 66 -2.91 -10.13 3.39
N VAL A 67 -1.79 -10.83 3.22
CA VAL A 67 -1.18 -11.01 1.91
C VAL A 67 -1.96 -12.07 1.13
N LEU A 68 -2.52 -11.67 0.01
CA LEU A 68 -3.31 -12.55 -0.85
C LEU A 68 -2.50 -13.09 -2.04
N GLU A 69 -1.53 -12.33 -2.50
CA GLU A 69 -0.69 -12.73 -3.62
C GLU A 69 0.73 -12.19 -3.43
N ASP A 70 1.71 -13.01 -3.75
CA ASP A 70 3.13 -12.65 -3.67
C ASP A 70 3.82 -13.40 -4.83
N THR A 71 3.85 -12.77 -6.00
CA THR A 71 4.36 -13.37 -7.23
C THR A 71 5.50 -12.54 -7.77
N PHE A 72 6.64 -13.18 -8.04
CA PHE A 72 7.80 -12.50 -8.57
C PHE A 72 8.39 -13.21 -9.78
N SER A 73 8.69 -12.44 -10.82
CA SER A 73 9.66 -12.80 -11.86
C SER A 73 10.35 -11.51 -12.28
N PRO A 74 11.54 -11.57 -12.91
CA PRO A 74 12.22 -10.34 -13.35
C PRO A 74 11.42 -9.53 -14.36
N GLU A 75 10.45 -10.13 -15.02
CA GLU A 75 9.65 -9.50 -16.07
C GLU A 75 8.30 -9.04 -15.57
N TYR A 76 7.90 -9.47 -14.37
CA TYR A 76 6.60 -9.11 -13.84
C TYR A 76 6.50 -9.56 -12.39
N ALA A 77 6.15 -8.64 -11.52
CA ALA A 77 5.87 -8.97 -10.13
C ALA A 77 4.53 -8.39 -9.73
N GLN A 78 3.81 -9.11 -8.87
CA GLN A 78 2.51 -8.64 -8.40
C GLN A 78 2.31 -9.05 -6.95
N TRP A 79 1.82 -8.10 -6.18
CA TRP A 79 1.50 -8.28 -4.78
C TRP A 79 0.07 -7.80 -4.54
N ALA A 80 -0.70 -8.56 -3.77
CA ALA A 80 -2.05 -8.14 -3.43
C ALA A 80 -2.29 -8.36 -1.95
N GLY A 81 -3.07 -7.47 -1.36
CA GLY A 81 -3.42 -7.55 0.03
C GLY A 81 -4.86 -7.15 0.28
N LYS A 82 -5.39 -7.62 1.41
CA LYS A 82 -6.73 -7.32 1.86
C LYS A 82 -6.63 -6.62 3.21
N ILE A 83 -7.23 -5.44 3.31
CA ILE A 83 -7.26 -4.68 4.55
C ILE A 83 -8.61 -4.89 5.21
N GLU A 84 -8.60 -5.26 6.49
CA GLU A 84 -9.80 -5.47 7.28
C GLU A 84 -9.77 -4.54 8.49
N GLY A 85 -10.96 -4.10 8.90
CA GLY A 85 -11.12 -3.19 10.03
C GLY A 85 -12.13 -2.12 9.69
N PRO A 86 -12.14 -0.99 10.42
CA PRO A 86 -13.02 0.13 10.09
C PRO A 86 -12.79 0.67 8.67
N LEU A 87 -11.53 0.65 8.21
CA LEU A 87 -11.21 0.89 6.83
C LEU A 87 -10.95 -0.47 6.19
N ALA A 88 -11.72 -0.82 5.18
CA ALA A 88 -11.63 -2.13 4.54
C ALA A 88 -11.45 -1.98 3.04
N GLY A 89 -10.69 -2.91 2.44
CA GLY A 89 -10.49 -2.86 1.00
C GLY A 89 -9.46 -3.88 0.53
N GLN A 90 -9.15 -3.80 -0.76
CA GLN A 90 -8.13 -4.62 -1.37
C GLN A 90 -7.23 -3.74 -2.21
N HIS A 91 -5.94 -4.08 -2.25
CA HIS A 91 -5.00 -3.36 -3.08
C HIS A 91 -4.08 -4.32 -3.81
N THR A 92 -3.79 -4.01 -5.06
CA THR A 92 -2.94 -4.81 -5.92
C THR A 92 -1.83 -3.91 -6.45
N TRP A 93 -0.60 -4.35 -6.29
CA TRP A 93 0.59 -3.63 -6.71
C TRP A 93 1.28 -4.43 -7.79
N THR A 94 1.50 -3.82 -8.94
CA THR A 94 2.10 -4.47 -10.10
C THR A 94 3.40 -3.76 -10.46
N TYR A 95 4.44 -4.54 -10.74
CA TYR A 95 5.78 -4.02 -11.03
C TYR A 95 6.24 -4.58 -12.36
N THR A 96 6.41 -3.71 -13.35
CA THR A 96 6.81 -4.13 -14.70
C THR A 96 8.09 -3.41 -15.12
N PRO A 97 9.02 -4.11 -15.80
CA PRO A 97 10.25 -3.47 -16.23
C PRO A 97 10.01 -2.51 -17.39
N THR A 98 10.80 -1.43 -17.39
CA THR A 98 10.85 -0.47 -18.49
C THR A 98 12.31 -0.29 -18.89
N GLU A 99 12.57 0.48 -19.94
CA GLU A 99 13.95 0.77 -20.33
C GLU A 99 14.73 1.50 -19.25
N GLU A 100 14.03 2.27 -18.39
CA GLU A 100 14.67 3.10 -17.38
C GLU A 100 14.63 2.51 -15.98
N GLY A 101 13.80 1.49 -15.75
CA GLY A 101 13.66 0.91 -14.43
C GLY A 101 12.39 0.10 -14.31
N THR A 102 11.56 0.43 -13.33
CA THR A 102 10.34 -0.30 -13.03
C THR A 102 9.16 0.65 -12.98
N GLN A 103 8.07 0.29 -13.64
CA GLN A 103 6.81 0.99 -13.43
C GLN A 103 6.04 0.26 -12.34
N ALA A 104 5.78 0.96 -11.24
CA ALA A 104 4.98 0.45 -10.12
C ALA A 104 3.58 1.04 -10.24
N THR A 105 2.58 0.16 -10.24
CA THR A 105 1.19 0.57 -10.36
C THR A 105 0.41 -0.02 -9.20
N VAL A 106 -0.37 0.81 -8.53
CA VAL A 106 -1.26 0.34 -7.46
C VAL A 106 -2.71 0.55 -7.88
N ASP A 107 -3.50 -0.47 -7.65
CA ASP A 107 -4.94 -0.45 -7.87
C ASP A 107 -5.60 -0.77 -6.54
N MET A 108 -6.39 0.18 -6.03
CA MET A 108 -6.97 0.07 -4.69
C MET A 108 -8.47 0.26 -4.74
N GLU A 109 -9.19 -0.67 -4.12
CA GLU A 109 -10.61 -0.57 -3.88
C GLU A 109 -10.82 -0.53 -2.37
N TYR A 110 -11.58 0.45 -1.88
CA TYR A 110 -11.78 0.58 -0.44
C TYR A 110 -13.16 1.11 -0.11
N THR A 111 -13.58 0.84 1.13
CA THR A 111 -14.85 1.34 1.66
C THR A 111 -14.55 2.48 2.62
N VAL A 112 -15.20 3.61 2.39
CA VAL A 112 -15.07 4.77 3.26
C VAL A 112 -15.76 4.47 4.59
N PRO A 113 -15.06 4.65 5.75
CA PRO A 113 -15.65 4.35 7.05
C PRO A 113 -16.62 5.44 7.47
N GLY A 114 -17.88 5.35 6.96
CA GLY A 114 -18.86 6.40 7.08
C GLY A 114 -19.07 6.94 8.48
N LYS A 115 -19.28 6.06 9.47
CA LYS A 115 -19.54 6.48 10.83
C LYS A 115 -18.29 6.83 11.63
N ALA A 116 -17.16 6.24 11.26
CA ALA A 116 -15.91 6.45 11.99
C ALA A 116 -15.37 7.87 11.78
N LEU A 117 -15.61 8.45 10.62
CA LEU A 117 -15.18 9.81 10.29
C LEU A 117 -16.28 10.85 10.54
N GLY A 118 -17.48 10.36 10.88
CA GLY A 118 -18.60 11.23 11.25
C GLY A 118 -19.07 12.13 10.12
N GLN A 119 -19.74 13.21 10.52
CA GLN A 119 -20.27 14.17 9.57
C GLN A 119 -19.22 15.11 8.99
N LEU A 120 -17.99 15.01 9.47
CA LEU A 120 -16.89 15.85 9.00
C LEU A 120 -16.36 15.43 7.65
N ALA A 121 -16.78 14.27 7.17
CA ALA A 121 -16.16 13.69 6.00
C ALA A 121 -17.09 13.69 4.81
N ASP A 122 -16.95 14.72 3.99
CA ASP A 122 -17.46 14.65 2.64
C ASP A 122 -16.69 13.52 1.94
N ARG A 123 -17.43 12.66 1.26
CA ARG A 123 -16.86 11.54 0.52
C ARG A 123 -15.75 11.99 -0.43
N LEU A 124 -15.95 13.12 -1.11
CA LEU A 124 -14.94 13.63 -2.04
C LEU A 124 -13.67 14.07 -1.35
N VAL A 125 -13.78 14.60 -0.13
CA VAL A 125 -12.60 14.99 0.65
C VAL A 125 -11.81 13.76 1.05
N ILE A 126 -12.49 12.70 1.49
CA ILE A 126 -11.82 11.45 1.88
C ILE A 126 -11.14 10.82 0.67
N GLU A 127 -11.81 10.77 -0.47
CA GLU A 127 -11.21 10.22 -1.69
C GLU A 127 -9.97 11.00 -2.10
N GLY A 128 -10.00 12.32 -1.99
CA GLY A 128 -8.84 13.16 -2.27
C GLY A 128 -7.70 12.91 -1.30
N MET A 129 -7.98 12.70 -0.02
CA MET A 129 -6.96 12.39 0.96
C MET A 129 -6.32 11.02 0.70
N GLN A 130 -7.12 10.02 0.34
CA GLN A 130 -6.61 8.70 0.00
C GLN A 130 -5.76 8.73 -1.26
N GLU A 131 -6.19 9.52 -2.25
CA GLU A 131 -5.41 9.66 -3.47
C GLU A 131 -4.04 10.27 -3.18
N ARG A 132 -3.99 11.33 -2.37
CA ARG A 132 -2.72 11.96 -2.00
C ARG A 132 -1.84 11.02 -1.17
N ALA A 133 -2.44 10.25 -0.27
CA ALA A 133 -1.69 9.29 0.53
C ALA A 133 -1.08 8.19 -0.34
N LEU A 134 -1.82 7.72 -1.34
CA LEU A 134 -1.35 6.69 -2.23
C LEU A 134 -0.20 7.20 -3.11
N VAL A 135 -0.33 8.43 -3.64
CA VAL A 135 0.74 9.07 -4.40
C VAL A 135 1.98 9.25 -3.52
N GLN A 136 1.80 9.67 -2.27
CA GLN A 136 2.91 9.84 -1.35
C GLN A 136 3.59 8.50 -1.04
N SER A 137 2.80 7.42 -0.91
CA SER A 137 3.36 6.09 -0.70
C SER A 137 4.24 5.66 -1.86
N LEU A 138 3.78 5.89 -3.09
CA LEU A 138 4.57 5.58 -4.28
C LEU A 138 5.86 6.39 -4.33
N GLU A 139 5.80 7.66 -3.99
CA GLU A 139 6.98 8.52 -3.95
C GLU A 139 7.97 8.08 -2.87
N ASN A 140 7.46 7.66 -1.71
CA ASN A 140 8.31 7.14 -0.64
C ASN A 140 9.00 5.85 -1.08
N LEU A 141 8.26 4.94 -1.71
CA LEU A 141 8.82 3.70 -2.22
C LEU A 141 9.90 3.97 -3.27
N LYS A 142 9.65 4.90 -4.17
CA LYS A 142 10.62 5.33 -5.18
C LYS A 142 11.90 5.82 -4.51
N ARG A 143 11.77 6.65 -3.49
CA ARG A 143 12.94 7.20 -2.78
C ARG A 143 13.75 6.10 -2.11
N LEU A 144 13.08 5.14 -1.46
CA LEU A 144 13.77 4.02 -0.82
C LEU A 144 14.53 3.17 -1.82
N CYS A 145 13.95 2.93 -2.98
CA CYS A 145 14.56 2.07 -3.99
C CYS A 145 15.70 2.75 -4.73
N GLU A 146 15.65 4.07 -4.90
CA GLU A 146 16.63 4.81 -5.69
C GLU A 146 17.80 5.34 -4.88
N GLY A 147 17.56 5.74 -3.68
CA GLY A 147 18.58 6.43 -2.90
C GLY A 147 19.09 5.65 -1.71
N GLY A 148 18.41 4.63 -1.42
CA GLY A 148 18.73 3.87 -0.23
C GLY A 148 18.39 4.68 1.03
#